data_1b82931f8b872e3e0ef724b6ae0bbd2b
#
_entry.id   1b82931f8b872e3e0ef724b6ae0bbd2b
#
_cell.length_a   1.000
_cell.length_b   1.000
_cell.length_c   1.000
_cell.angle_alpha   90.00
_cell.angle_beta   90.00
_cell.angle_gamma   90.00
#
_symmetry.space_group_name_H-M   'P 1'
#
loop_
_entity.id
_entity.type
_entity.pdbx_description
1 polymer ?
#
loop_
_entity_poly.entity_id
_entity_poly.type
_entity_poly.pdbx_seq_one_letter_code
_entity_poly.pdbx_strand_id
1 'polypeptide(L)'
;RIKELLTEATEQGSRSQIKSPIAGIVKNMRYNTIGGVVKPGEAIMEVVPTGGDLVVEAKLDPGDRAYVREGQRVVVKLSAYDYARYGGLEGIVNNVAPDSNTNEEGNPYFPITIRPEKIYLGDRPGDFPVMPGMQATVDIHTGSRSVMEFLIRPVLKLRAEAFRER
;
A
#
# COMPACT_ATOMS: atom_id res chain seq x y z
N ARG A 1 22.14 27.04 -40.40
CA ARG A 1 21.58 28.21 -39.65
C ARG A 1 20.06 28.17 -39.56
N ILE A 2 19.30 27.98 -40.66
CA ILE A 2 17.83 27.93 -40.60
C ILE A 2 17.31 26.71 -39.87
N LYS A 3 17.94 25.56 -40.01
CA LYS A 3 17.61 24.32 -39.26
C LYS A 3 17.86 24.46 -37.75
N GLU A 4 18.92 25.13 -37.36
CA GLU A 4 19.26 25.38 -35.94
C GLU A 4 18.23 26.31 -35.28
N LEU A 5 17.84 27.40 -35.97
CA LEU A 5 16.80 28.30 -35.50
C LEU A 5 15.42 27.64 -35.41
N LEU A 6 15.10 26.71 -36.30
CA LEU A 6 13.86 25.92 -36.22
C LEU A 6 13.90 24.93 -35.05
N THR A 7 15.03 24.34 -34.79
CA THR A 7 15.21 23.42 -33.64
C THR A 7 15.09 24.17 -32.31
N GLU A 8 15.74 25.32 -32.18
CA GLU A 8 15.62 26.17 -30.99
C GLU A 8 14.18 26.67 -30.77
N ALA A 9 13.47 27.10 -31.82
CA ALA A 9 12.08 27.54 -31.71
C ALA A 9 11.13 26.39 -31.34
N THR A 10 11.36 25.16 -31.85
CA THR A 10 10.59 23.97 -31.48
C THR A 10 10.89 23.51 -30.07
N GLU A 11 12.13 23.59 -29.62
CA GLU A 11 12.50 23.28 -28.22
C GLU A 11 11.94 24.29 -27.23
N GLN A 12 11.93 25.57 -27.55
CA GLN A 12 11.27 26.58 -26.73
C GLN A 12 9.75 26.40 -26.67
N GLY A 13 9.11 26.02 -27.76
CA GLY A 13 7.69 25.69 -27.80
C GLY A 13 7.33 24.45 -27.00
N SER A 14 8.19 23.42 -27.03
CA SER A 14 7.98 22.20 -26.25
C SER A 14 8.15 22.41 -24.76
N ARG A 15 9.04 23.30 -24.33
CA ARG A 15 9.22 23.69 -22.91
C ARG A 15 8.06 24.51 -22.35
N SER A 16 7.25 25.13 -23.22
CA SER A 16 6.05 25.88 -22.82
C SER A 16 4.85 24.98 -22.54
N GLN A 17 4.89 23.70 -22.95
CA GLN A 17 3.84 22.71 -22.67
C GLN A 17 4.33 21.68 -21.67
N ILE A 18 3.86 21.78 -20.44
CA ILE A 18 4.13 20.76 -19.41
C ILE A 18 3.11 19.64 -19.60
N LYS A 19 3.59 18.47 -20.03
CA LYS A 19 2.78 17.26 -20.22
C LYS A 19 3.00 16.27 -19.09
N SER A 20 1.94 15.59 -18.67
CA SER A 20 2.09 14.49 -17.72
C SER A 20 2.85 13.33 -18.36
N PRO A 21 3.88 12.77 -17.69
CA PRO A 21 4.61 11.59 -18.19
C PRO A 21 3.79 10.30 -18.07
N ILE A 22 2.69 10.31 -17.32
CA ILE A 22 1.84 9.14 -17.03
C ILE A 22 0.37 9.48 -17.24
N ALA A 23 -0.43 8.48 -17.65
CA ALA A 23 -1.87 8.58 -17.64
C ALA A 23 -2.39 8.43 -16.20
N GLY A 24 -3.28 9.31 -15.77
CA GLY A 24 -3.77 9.30 -14.39
C GLY A 24 -4.82 10.37 -14.11
N ILE A 25 -5.22 10.41 -12.85
CA ILE A 25 -6.17 11.40 -12.31
C ILE A 25 -5.38 12.51 -11.63
N VAL A 26 -5.67 13.75 -11.99
CA VAL A 26 -5.05 14.93 -11.36
C VAL A 26 -5.59 15.10 -9.95
N LYS A 27 -4.67 15.21 -8.98
CA LYS A 27 -4.95 15.51 -7.58
C LYS A 27 -4.13 16.74 -7.17
N ASN A 28 -4.66 17.54 -6.24
CA ASN A 28 -3.93 18.68 -5.65
C ASN A 28 -3.32 19.66 -6.67
N MET A 29 -4.14 20.25 -7.54
CA MET A 29 -3.69 21.32 -8.42
C MET A 29 -3.38 22.58 -7.58
N ARG A 30 -2.12 22.99 -7.54
CA ARG A 30 -1.68 24.17 -6.77
C ARG A 30 -1.86 25.48 -7.51
N TYR A 31 -1.79 25.44 -8.82
CA TYR A 31 -1.92 26.61 -9.68
C TYR A 31 -3.20 26.51 -10.50
N ASN A 32 -4.17 27.33 -10.16
CA ASN A 32 -5.51 27.36 -10.79
C ASN A 32 -5.81 28.70 -11.49
N THR A 33 -4.84 29.60 -11.53
CA THR A 33 -5.04 30.95 -12.07
C THR A 33 -4.25 31.13 -13.36
N ILE A 34 -4.95 31.59 -14.41
CA ILE A 34 -4.32 31.96 -15.68
C ILE A 34 -3.42 33.19 -15.45
N GLY A 35 -2.18 33.12 -15.94
CA GLY A 35 -1.18 34.19 -15.74
C GLY A 35 -0.37 34.06 -14.46
N GLY A 36 -0.55 33.02 -13.68
CA GLY A 36 0.29 32.72 -12.52
C GLY A 36 1.72 32.38 -12.92
N VAL A 37 2.71 32.80 -12.10
CA VAL A 37 4.12 32.49 -12.31
C VAL A 37 4.49 31.28 -11.46
N VAL A 38 4.98 30.23 -12.09
CA VAL A 38 5.48 29.01 -11.45
C VAL A 38 6.99 29.09 -11.34
N LYS A 39 7.54 28.85 -10.15
CA LYS A 39 8.99 28.83 -9.94
C LYS A 39 9.60 27.53 -10.49
N PRO A 40 10.81 27.55 -11.04
CA PRO A 40 11.50 26.34 -11.45
C PRO A 40 11.61 25.32 -10.29
N GLY A 41 11.24 24.08 -10.54
CA GLY A 41 11.27 23.00 -9.53
C GLY A 41 10.06 22.92 -8.59
N GLU A 42 9.08 23.79 -8.76
CA GLU A 42 7.86 23.76 -7.95
C GLU A 42 6.83 22.79 -8.50
N ALA A 43 6.20 22.03 -7.60
CA ALA A 43 5.16 21.07 -7.98
C ALA A 43 3.87 21.80 -8.39
N ILE A 44 3.42 21.59 -9.63
CA ILE A 44 2.21 22.21 -10.19
C ILE A 44 0.97 21.41 -9.81
N MET A 45 1.03 20.11 -9.96
CA MET A 45 -0.05 19.17 -9.67
C MET A 45 0.51 17.80 -9.35
N GLU A 46 -0.28 16.96 -8.70
CA GLU A 46 0.00 15.56 -8.49
C GLU A 46 -0.85 14.73 -9.44
N VAL A 47 -0.25 13.72 -10.08
CA VAL A 47 -0.98 12.79 -10.96
C VAL A 47 -0.93 11.41 -10.35
N VAL A 48 -2.11 10.87 -10.01
CA VAL A 48 -2.27 9.49 -9.53
C VAL A 48 -2.45 8.58 -10.73
N PRO A 49 -1.53 7.62 -10.97
CA PRO A 49 -1.64 6.72 -12.12
C PRO A 49 -2.90 5.84 -12.03
N THR A 50 -3.62 5.71 -13.14
CA THR A 50 -4.83 4.85 -13.22
C THR A 50 -4.55 3.46 -13.76
N GLY A 51 -3.33 3.17 -14.18
CA GLY A 51 -2.94 1.91 -14.82
C GLY A 51 -1.84 1.12 -14.10
N GLY A 52 -1.49 1.49 -12.87
CA GLY A 52 -0.49 0.78 -12.08
C GLY A 52 -1.07 -0.40 -11.29
N ASP A 53 -0.20 -1.32 -10.88
CA ASP A 53 -0.55 -2.36 -9.93
C ASP A 53 -1.08 -1.72 -8.64
N LEU A 54 -2.27 -2.12 -8.23
CA LEU A 54 -2.83 -1.69 -6.96
C LEU A 54 -1.99 -2.29 -5.83
N VAL A 55 -1.58 -1.44 -4.92
CA VAL A 55 -0.81 -1.83 -3.74
C VAL A 55 -1.57 -1.38 -2.50
N VAL A 56 -1.65 -2.25 -1.51
CA VAL A 56 -2.23 -1.94 -0.21
C VAL A 56 -1.10 -1.73 0.78
N GLU A 57 -1.04 -0.55 1.34
CA GLU A 57 -0.11 -0.23 2.44
C GLU A 57 -0.82 -0.45 3.77
N ALA A 58 -0.20 -1.21 4.66
CA ALA A 58 -0.73 -1.44 5.99
C ALA A 58 0.34 -1.19 7.07
N LYS A 59 -0.13 -0.90 8.27
CA LYS A 59 0.69 -0.66 9.46
C LYS A 59 0.68 -1.92 10.31
N LEU A 60 1.84 -2.56 10.46
CA LEU A 60 2.01 -3.76 11.28
C LEU A 60 2.50 -3.37 12.67
N ASP A 61 1.85 -3.92 13.69
CA ASP A 61 2.30 -3.76 15.08
C ASP A 61 3.69 -4.40 15.28
N PRO A 62 4.60 -3.75 16.03
CA PRO A 62 5.91 -4.32 16.35
C PRO A 62 5.85 -5.70 17.01
N GLY A 63 4.82 -5.98 17.83
CA GLY A 63 4.62 -7.27 18.46
C GLY A 63 4.40 -8.42 17.48
N ASP A 64 3.83 -8.13 16.32
CA ASP A 64 3.53 -9.12 15.29
C ASP A 64 4.63 -9.25 14.22
N ARG A 65 5.64 -8.36 14.24
CA ARG A 65 6.73 -8.32 13.26
C ARG A 65 7.45 -9.66 13.10
N ALA A 66 7.62 -10.40 14.19
CA ALA A 66 8.32 -11.69 14.20
C ALA A 66 7.56 -12.79 13.42
N TYR A 67 6.25 -12.65 13.26
CA TYR A 67 5.39 -13.66 12.64
C TYR A 67 5.08 -13.34 11.17
N VAL A 68 5.33 -12.11 10.73
CA VAL A 68 5.02 -11.67 9.36
C VAL A 68 6.26 -11.72 8.49
N ARG A 69 6.12 -12.38 7.33
CA ARG A 69 7.16 -12.56 6.32
C ARG A 69 6.60 -12.29 4.93
N GLU A 70 7.48 -11.92 4.02
CA GLU A 70 7.16 -11.81 2.59
C GLU A 70 6.64 -13.15 2.04
N GLY A 71 5.69 -13.07 1.12
CA GLY A 71 5.06 -14.25 0.50
C GLY A 71 3.91 -14.86 1.29
N GLN A 72 3.60 -14.40 2.50
CA GLN A 72 2.44 -14.88 3.26
C GLN A 72 1.13 -14.43 2.61
N ARG A 73 0.14 -15.31 2.66
CA ARG A 73 -1.23 -15.00 2.21
C ARG A 73 -1.91 -14.05 3.16
N VAL A 74 -2.66 -13.13 2.60
CA VAL A 74 -3.43 -12.13 3.33
C VAL A 74 -4.83 -12.00 2.76
N VAL A 75 -5.76 -11.58 3.60
CA VAL A 75 -7.10 -11.16 3.18
C VAL A 75 -7.25 -9.69 3.51
N VAL A 76 -7.47 -8.89 2.49
CA VAL A 76 -7.70 -7.45 2.61
C VAL A 76 -9.19 -7.18 2.65
N LYS A 77 -9.67 -6.63 3.75
CA LYS A 77 -11.06 -6.24 3.97
C LYS A 77 -11.21 -4.76 3.76
N LEU A 78 -11.95 -4.36 2.74
CA LEU A 78 -12.18 -2.95 2.43
C LEU A 78 -13.29 -2.38 3.29
N SER A 79 -13.07 -1.26 3.96
CA SER A 79 -14.08 -0.62 4.81
C SER A 79 -15.29 -0.08 4.04
N ALA A 80 -15.10 0.17 2.73
CA ALA A 80 -16.16 0.65 1.85
C ALA A 80 -17.21 -0.43 1.49
N TYR A 81 -16.89 -1.71 1.70
CA TYR A 81 -17.76 -2.84 1.34
C TYR A 81 -17.99 -3.76 2.53
N ASP A 82 -19.19 -4.32 2.63
CA ASP A 82 -19.51 -5.28 3.69
C ASP A 82 -18.78 -6.61 3.42
N TYR A 83 -17.83 -6.93 4.29
CA TYR A 83 -17.04 -8.15 4.19
C TYR A 83 -17.89 -9.43 4.25
N ALA A 84 -18.96 -9.45 5.05
CA ALA A 84 -19.83 -10.62 5.19
C ALA A 84 -20.58 -10.93 3.91
N ARG A 85 -20.84 -9.91 3.08
CA ARG A 85 -21.60 -10.03 1.83
C ARG A 85 -20.70 -10.20 0.60
N TYR A 86 -19.59 -9.48 0.56
CA TYR A 86 -18.75 -9.39 -0.65
C TYR A 86 -17.39 -10.07 -0.51
N GLY A 87 -17.06 -10.55 0.70
CA GLY A 87 -15.77 -11.15 0.97
C GLY A 87 -14.64 -10.11 1.05
N GLY A 88 -13.40 -10.60 1.03
CA GLY A 88 -12.19 -9.79 1.00
C GLY A 88 -11.37 -10.07 -0.26
N LEU A 89 -10.39 -9.22 -0.50
CA LEU A 89 -9.40 -9.43 -1.55
C LEU A 89 -8.29 -10.33 -1.03
N GLU A 90 -8.07 -11.44 -1.72
CA GLU A 90 -6.89 -12.26 -1.47
C GLU A 90 -5.65 -11.58 -2.04
N GLY A 91 -4.54 -11.74 -1.35
CA GLY A 91 -3.27 -11.18 -1.76
C GLY A 91 -2.09 -11.83 -1.04
N ILE A 92 -0.93 -11.29 -1.31
CA ILE A 92 0.32 -11.71 -0.68
C ILE A 92 1.07 -10.51 -0.10
N VAL A 93 1.78 -10.74 1.00
CA VAL A 93 2.74 -9.76 1.53
C VAL A 93 3.87 -9.62 0.53
N ASN A 94 4.01 -8.47 -0.08
CA ASN A 94 5.04 -8.20 -1.08
C ASN A 94 6.35 -7.75 -0.43
N ASN A 95 6.26 -6.88 0.57
CA ASN A 95 7.43 -6.36 1.28
C ASN A 95 7.06 -6.00 2.72
N VAL A 96 8.02 -6.20 3.63
CA VAL A 96 7.93 -5.77 5.02
C VAL A 96 9.11 -4.86 5.29
N ALA A 97 8.86 -3.60 5.66
CA ALA A 97 9.92 -2.65 5.91
C ALA A 97 10.90 -3.17 6.98
N PRO A 98 12.20 -3.00 6.78
CA PRO A 98 13.22 -3.45 7.73
C PRO A 98 13.25 -2.59 9.00
N ASP A 99 12.75 -1.36 8.93
CA ASP A 99 12.76 -0.38 10.02
C ASP A 99 11.34 0.08 10.36
N SER A 100 11.14 0.50 11.61
CA SER A 100 9.86 1.01 12.09
C SER A 100 9.74 2.51 11.86
N ASN A 101 8.55 2.94 11.49
CA ASN A 101 8.14 4.33 11.47
C ASN A 101 7.30 4.65 12.70
N THR A 102 7.16 5.93 13.01
CA THR A 102 6.30 6.42 14.09
C THR A 102 5.08 7.11 13.49
N ASN A 103 3.89 6.78 13.98
CA ASN A 103 2.67 7.48 13.57
C ASN A 103 2.56 8.86 14.27
N GLU A 104 1.54 9.64 13.93
CA GLU A 104 1.28 10.97 14.51
C GLU A 104 1.06 10.93 16.03
N GLU A 105 0.63 9.81 16.57
CA GLU A 105 0.38 9.58 17.99
C GLU A 105 1.63 9.14 18.76
N GLY A 106 2.77 8.96 18.08
CA GLY A 106 4.03 8.50 18.68
C GLY A 106 4.19 6.98 18.77
N ASN A 107 3.26 6.19 18.24
CA ASN A 107 3.34 4.73 18.27
C ASN A 107 4.19 4.20 17.11
N PRO A 108 5.15 3.30 17.36
CA PRO A 108 5.95 2.68 16.32
C PRO A 108 5.12 1.65 15.53
N TYR A 109 5.35 1.55 14.24
CA TYR A 109 4.76 0.53 13.37
C TYR A 109 5.73 0.17 12.23
N PHE A 110 5.60 -1.03 11.67
CA PHE A 110 6.33 -1.43 10.48
C PHE A 110 5.44 -1.28 9.24
N PRO A 111 5.84 -0.48 8.25
CA PRO A 111 5.13 -0.41 6.98
C PRO A 111 5.22 -1.76 6.26
N ILE A 112 4.09 -2.29 5.82
CA ILE A 112 4.02 -3.47 4.97
C ILE A 112 3.29 -3.14 3.69
N THR A 113 3.72 -3.77 2.61
CA THR A 113 3.16 -3.61 1.28
C THR A 113 2.56 -4.93 0.84
N ILE A 114 1.31 -4.91 0.42
CA ILE A 114 0.56 -6.08 0.01
C ILE A 114 0.16 -5.91 -1.45
N ARG A 115 0.35 -6.97 -2.24
CA ARG A 115 -0.14 -7.05 -3.59
C ARG A 115 -1.41 -7.90 -3.60
N PRO A 116 -2.59 -7.33 -3.88
CA PRO A 116 -3.80 -8.09 -4.07
C PRO A 116 -3.75 -8.86 -5.40
N GLU A 117 -4.39 -10.02 -5.45
CA GLU A 117 -4.49 -10.82 -6.68
C GLU A 117 -5.50 -10.23 -7.66
N LYS A 118 -6.52 -9.54 -7.15
CA LYS A 118 -7.58 -8.90 -7.94
C LYS A 118 -7.75 -7.45 -7.50
N ILE A 119 -8.21 -6.61 -8.42
CA ILE A 119 -8.50 -5.19 -8.17
C ILE A 119 -10.01 -4.93 -8.07
N TYR A 120 -10.79 -5.96 -7.84
CA TYR A 120 -12.26 -5.89 -7.67
C TYR A 120 -12.72 -6.96 -6.69
N LEU A 121 -13.84 -6.71 -6.01
CA LEU A 121 -14.55 -7.68 -5.19
C LEU A 121 -15.68 -8.32 -5.99
N GLY A 122 -16.02 -9.56 -5.65
CA GLY A 122 -17.08 -10.32 -6.34
C GLY A 122 -16.56 -11.25 -7.43
N ASP A 123 -17.51 -11.87 -8.16
CA ASP A 123 -17.22 -12.92 -9.13
C ASP A 123 -16.90 -12.37 -10.52
N ARG A 124 -17.34 -11.16 -10.84
CA ARG A 124 -17.18 -10.56 -12.17
C ARG A 124 -16.21 -9.39 -12.14
N PRO A 125 -15.31 -9.30 -13.12
CA PRO A 125 -14.47 -8.12 -13.27
C PRO A 125 -15.30 -6.85 -13.40
N GLY A 126 -15.09 -5.89 -12.47
CA GLY A 126 -15.73 -4.58 -12.49
C GLY A 126 -16.97 -4.41 -11.61
N ASP A 127 -17.48 -5.47 -10.94
CA ASP A 127 -18.65 -5.35 -10.07
C ASP A 127 -18.42 -4.36 -8.92
N PHE A 128 -17.30 -4.47 -8.21
CA PHE A 128 -16.94 -3.62 -7.08
C PHE A 128 -15.45 -3.22 -7.19
N PRO A 129 -15.14 -2.20 -7.99
CA PRO A 129 -13.77 -1.82 -8.24
C PRO A 129 -13.11 -1.25 -6.99
N VAL A 130 -11.86 -1.63 -6.76
CA VAL A 130 -11.04 -1.06 -5.70
C VAL A 130 -10.34 0.18 -6.23
N MET A 131 -10.52 1.29 -5.52
CA MET A 131 -9.96 2.58 -5.90
C MET A 131 -8.86 3.00 -4.92
N PRO A 132 -7.82 3.71 -5.41
CA PRO A 132 -6.82 4.32 -4.53
C PRO A 132 -7.48 5.23 -3.49
N GLY A 133 -6.95 5.19 -2.25
CA GLY A 133 -7.48 5.98 -1.14
C GLY A 133 -8.57 5.30 -0.31
N MET A 134 -8.99 4.08 -0.66
CA MET A 134 -9.87 3.30 0.19
C MET A 134 -9.13 2.80 1.43
N GLN A 135 -9.83 2.80 2.58
CA GLN A 135 -9.32 2.21 3.81
C GLN A 135 -9.55 0.71 3.82
N ALA A 136 -8.58 -0.02 4.36
CA ALA A 136 -8.64 -1.48 4.45
C ALA A 136 -8.07 -1.98 5.78
N THR A 137 -8.61 -3.11 6.23
CA THR A 137 -8.04 -3.93 7.31
C THR A 137 -7.44 -5.17 6.69
N VAL A 138 -6.26 -5.57 7.15
CA VAL A 138 -5.53 -6.71 6.59
C VAL A 138 -5.39 -7.80 7.61
N ASP A 139 -5.88 -8.99 7.27
CA ASP A 139 -5.70 -10.21 8.05
C ASP A 139 -4.58 -11.04 7.42
N ILE A 140 -3.49 -11.23 8.16
CA ILE A 140 -2.32 -11.98 7.68
C ILE A 140 -2.37 -13.40 8.23
N HIS A 141 -2.25 -14.39 7.33
CA HIS A 141 -2.17 -15.79 7.73
C HIS A 141 -0.77 -16.13 8.23
N THR A 142 -0.57 -16.10 9.56
CA THR A 142 0.72 -16.37 10.19
C THR A 142 1.00 -17.86 10.45
N GLY A 143 0.12 -18.72 9.99
CA GLY A 143 0.24 -20.18 10.10
C GLY A 143 -0.91 -20.82 10.88
N SER A 144 -1.00 -22.13 10.80
CA SER A 144 -1.93 -22.95 11.58
C SER A 144 -1.20 -23.59 12.76
N ARG A 145 -1.78 -23.55 13.95
CA ARG A 145 -1.30 -24.30 15.10
C ARG A 145 -2.19 -25.51 15.31
N SER A 146 -1.60 -26.65 15.60
CA SER A 146 -2.37 -27.85 15.95
C SER A 146 -3.08 -27.64 17.29
N VAL A 147 -4.33 -28.07 17.38
CA VAL A 147 -5.11 -28.07 18.65
C VAL A 147 -4.38 -28.87 19.74
N MET A 148 -3.66 -29.92 19.35
CA MET A 148 -2.80 -30.70 20.23
C MET A 148 -1.68 -29.85 20.86
N GLU A 149 -1.04 -28.99 20.09
CA GLU A 149 0.02 -28.10 20.59
C GLU A 149 -0.52 -27.09 21.59
N PHE A 150 -1.74 -26.61 21.39
CA PHE A 150 -2.41 -25.71 22.33
C PHE A 150 -2.73 -26.39 23.67
N LEU A 151 -3.14 -27.66 23.64
CA LEU A 151 -3.44 -28.45 24.87
C LEU A 151 -2.17 -28.91 25.63
N ILE A 152 -1.10 -29.17 24.91
CA ILE A 152 0.15 -29.70 25.51
C ILE A 152 1.05 -28.58 26.07
N ARG A 153 1.02 -27.38 25.48
CA ARG A 153 1.84 -26.24 25.92
C ARG A 153 1.74 -25.89 27.40
N PRO A 154 0.54 -25.77 28.02
CA PRO A 154 0.45 -25.47 29.45
C PRO A 154 1.09 -26.52 30.30
N VAL A 155 0.97 -27.81 29.93
CA VAL A 155 1.55 -28.95 30.65
C VAL A 155 3.09 -28.94 30.56
N LEU A 156 3.62 -28.66 29.36
CA LEU A 156 5.08 -28.56 29.18
C LEU A 156 5.67 -27.34 29.89
N LYS A 157 4.92 -26.22 29.94
CA LYS A 157 5.33 -25.01 30.65
C LYS A 157 5.38 -25.23 32.16
N LEU A 158 4.38 -25.88 32.74
CA LEU A 158 4.36 -26.27 34.14
C LEU A 158 5.53 -27.19 34.50
N ARG A 159 5.88 -28.15 33.63
CA ARG A 159 7.02 -29.03 33.82
C ARG A 159 8.35 -28.27 33.75
N ALA A 160 8.50 -27.30 32.84
CA ALA A 160 9.72 -26.51 32.72
C ALA A 160 9.90 -25.51 33.87
N GLU A 161 8.81 -24.98 34.42
CA GLU A 161 8.85 -24.10 35.60
C GLU A 161 9.07 -24.86 36.91
N ALA A 162 8.47 -26.05 37.07
CA ALA A 162 8.64 -26.90 38.28
C ALA A 162 10.09 -27.43 38.46
N PHE A 163 10.88 -27.50 37.42
CA PHE A 163 12.29 -27.88 37.47
C PHE A 163 13.28 -26.71 37.54
N ARG A 164 12.78 -25.48 37.68
CA ARG A 164 13.58 -24.25 37.67
C ARG A 164 13.50 -23.50 39.01
N GLU A 165 13.29 -24.24 40.11
CA GLU A 165 13.54 -23.69 41.43
C GLU A 165 15.05 -23.63 41.69
N ARG A 166 15.59 -22.43 41.42
CA ARG A 166 16.75 -21.90 42.13
C ARG A 166 16.74 -20.40 42.05
#